data_79158a3fc5614a3fac89f6525e9fdc43
#
_entry.id   79158a3fc5614a3fac89f6525e9fdc43
#
_cell.length_a   1.000
_cell.length_b   1.000
_cell.length_c   1.000
_cell.angle_alpha   90.00
_cell.angle_beta   90.00
_cell.angle_gamma   90.00
#
_symmetry.space_group_name_H-M   'P 1'
#
loop_
_entity.id
_entity.type
_entity.pdbx_description
1 polymer ?
#
loop_
_entity_poly.entity_id
_entity_poly.type
_entity_poly.pdbx_seq_one_letter_code
_entity_poly.pdbx_strand_id
1 'polypeptide(L)'
;LQICPMLLNLLLLLFLAGVCTACPKECECDVSPTTNETVSAYCGKGGLDDSKLTVLLHSLPSGIRSLEISTPSWRPANSFRWNDNLNRFSSLRQLRLIGCGMPSLSRPRLPNLELLDVSNNRIDHATMANFAGFPALKVLDLSNNKLSVLPTGVFAYLKKLTSLSLANNSITEASSNILRGLENLRTLRLDRNRIPVGHLNDLISDVRSLEELGMGGCHVNPLSNLSLDRLPELRSIDLSSNNLKRVPSAELAALPRLTSLSLAFNRIDEIEPCAFCGNNLTKLDLSHNKLGLRGKILKEEAFDGTSLTHLDLGFNHIENFDSTTIGVAQRTLKSLSLSGNYLTTFDAASTRTLHALTSLHLAHNMISDFPLVFPPEYYQLKVLNLSSNQLYYLPDNLGSLLGNLKEFDLSHNRLKSLSTASAEFIDTIDQVYLAGNPWDCNCGLQQLQEHMRQRFALRRQLEYGATRCSTPEILKGQAILSAVAVNDCAVLFGARYGLSQSGELLVLLGALLIAGALLVVLLLLLYYGRERQYKGSYVTRECSRTPLTMTLPPHGITGISCSTSSSSTSDPSEVNNLSPPLPPPPPKAMSALYFGV
;
A
#
# COMPACT_ATOMS: atom_id res chain seq x y z
N LEU A 1 76.44 -18.01 5.88
CA LEU A 1 75.08 -17.85 5.35
C LEU A 1 74.32 -16.95 6.31
N GLN A 2 74.38 -15.63 6.07
CA GLN A 2 73.57 -14.63 6.77
C GLN A 2 72.18 -14.62 6.12
N ILE A 3 71.15 -15.16 6.79
CA ILE A 3 69.78 -15.06 6.40
C ILE A 3 69.28 -13.66 6.83
N CYS A 4 68.88 -12.89 5.85
CA CYS A 4 68.45 -11.52 5.96
C CYS A 4 67.33 -11.38 7.00
N PRO A 5 67.39 -10.53 8.04
CA PRO A 5 66.40 -10.38 9.10
C PRO A 5 65.02 -9.85 8.57
N MET A 6 64.97 -9.35 7.34
CA MET A 6 63.76 -8.95 6.69
C MET A 6 62.84 -10.12 6.31
N LEU A 7 63.37 -11.31 5.99
CA LEU A 7 62.57 -12.49 5.65
C LEU A 7 61.92 -13.11 6.89
N LEU A 8 62.56 -13.02 8.05
CA LEU A 8 62.05 -13.54 9.31
C LEU A 8 60.90 -12.65 9.84
N ASN A 9 61.03 -11.33 9.65
CA ASN A 9 59.93 -10.39 9.99
C ASN A 9 58.75 -10.48 9.01
N LEU A 10 58.96 -10.79 7.73
CA LEU A 10 57.89 -11.01 6.76
C LEU A 10 57.13 -12.32 7.03
N LEU A 11 57.84 -13.38 7.44
CA LEU A 11 57.25 -14.64 7.88
C LEU A 11 56.55 -14.50 9.23
N LEU A 12 57.04 -13.70 10.17
CA LEU A 12 56.36 -13.40 11.43
C LEU A 12 55.13 -12.50 11.20
N LEU A 13 55.16 -11.56 10.25
CA LEU A 13 54.01 -10.75 9.84
C LEU A 13 52.97 -11.58 9.08
N LEU A 14 53.38 -12.62 8.34
CA LEU A 14 52.48 -13.58 7.71
C LEU A 14 51.90 -14.59 8.71
N PHE A 15 52.59 -14.88 9.82
CA PHE A 15 52.09 -15.70 10.94
C PHE A 15 51.29 -14.88 11.96
N LEU A 16 51.48 -13.55 12.04
CA LEU A 16 50.73 -12.59 12.83
C LEU A 16 49.59 -11.92 12.04
N ALA A 17 49.53 -12.09 10.72
CA ALA A 17 48.32 -11.98 9.93
C ALA A 17 47.43 -13.13 10.37
N GLY A 18 46.98 -13.00 11.62
CA GLY A 18 46.16 -13.93 12.34
C GLY A 18 45.12 -14.53 11.43
N VAL A 19 44.79 -15.73 11.69
CA VAL A 19 43.62 -16.45 11.22
C VAL A 19 42.43 -15.50 11.28
N CYS A 20 42.34 -14.58 10.33
CA CYS A 20 41.13 -13.97 9.92
C CYS A 20 40.33 -15.15 9.37
N THR A 21 39.53 -15.77 10.20
CA THR A 21 38.56 -16.78 9.77
C THR A 21 37.67 -16.10 8.74
N ALA A 22 38.13 -16.20 7.48
CA ALA A 22 37.43 -15.57 6.38
C ALA A 22 36.03 -16.16 6.37
N CYS A 23 35.05 -15.28 6.35
CA CYS A 23 33.66 -15.70 6.21
C CYS A 23 33.52 -16.66 5.02
N PRO A 24 32.89 -17.83 5.17
CA PRO A 24 32.67 -18.74 4.05
C PRO A 24 31.98 -18.03 2.89
N LYS A 25 32.33 -18.40 1.66
CA LYS A 25 31.76 -17.77 0.43
C LYS A 25 30.23 -17.88 0.34
N GLU A 26 29.68 -18.87 1.01
CA GLU A 26 28.23 -19.15 1.08
C GLU A 26 27.52 -18.23 2.07
N CYS A 27 28.27 -17.50 2.92
CA CYS A 27 27.71 -16.71 4.02
C CYS A 27 28.11 -15.25 3.94
N GLU A 28 27.37 -14.43 4.65
CA GLU A 28 27.69 -13.06 5.04
C GLU A 28 27.89 -13.06 6.56
N CYS A 29 28.97 -12.45 7.03
CA CYS A 29 29.34 -12.51 8.43
C CYS A 29 29.50 -11.12 9.03
N ASP A 30 28.91 -10.92 10.21
CA ASP A 30 29.13 -9.73 11.02
C ASP A 30 30.30 -9.98 11.98
N VAL A 31 31.19 -9.00 12.06
CA VAL A 31 32.35 -9.03 12.90
C VAL A 31 32.21 -8.03 14.04
N SER A 32 32.57 -8.43 15.25
CA SER A 32 32.56 -7.53 16.40
C SER A 32 33.61 -6.42 16.20
N PRO A 33 33.22 -5.15 16.32
CA PRO A 33 34.16 -4.03 16.15
C PRO A 33 35.24 -3.97 17.24
N THR A 34 35.03 -4.63 18.39
CA THR A 34 35.94 -4.62 19.52
C THR A 34 36.95 -5.78 19.51
N THR A 35 36.50 -6.98 19.08
CA THR A 35 37.34 -8.20 19.13
C THR A 35 37.77 -8.68 17.77
N ASN A 36 37.25 -8.10 16.69
CA ASN A 36 37.47 -8.54 15.30
C ASN A 36 37.11 -10.03 15.07
N GLU A 37 36.24 -10.61 15.91
CA GLU A 37 35.76 -11.98 15.78
C GLU A 37 34.40 -12.01 15.12
N THR A 38 34.13 -13.05 14.31
CA THR A 38 32.81 -13.26 13.71
C THR A 38 31.79 -13.59 14.80
N VAL A 39 30.76 -12.76 14.92
CA VAL A 39 29.67 -12.88 15.90
C VAL A 39 28.44 -13.55 15.31
N SER A 40 28.12 -13.23 14.05
CA SER A 40 26.99 -13.82 13.33
C SER A 40 27.36 -14.26 11.93
N ALA A 41 26.65 -15.26 11.42
CA ALA A 41 26.80 -15.74 10.04
C ALA A 41 25.40 -15.99 9.44
N TYR A 42 25.15 -15.38 8.28
CA TYR A 42 23.97 -15.58 7.45
C TYR A 42 24.35 -16.27 6.14
N CYS A 43 23.84 -17.49 5.90
CA CYS A 43 24.17 -18.32 4.75
C CYS A 43 22.95 -18.49 3.83
N GLY A 44 22.77 -17.54 2.90
CA GLY A 44 21.58 -17.41 2.06
C GLY A 44 21.72 -17.84 0.60
N LYS A 45 22.84 -18.45 0.19
CA LYS A 45 23.09 -18.78 -1.23
C LYS A 45 22.34 -20.03 -1.70
N GLY A 46 21.93 -20.90 -0.78
CA GLY A 46 21.23 -22.13 -1.10
C GLY A 46 22.06 -23.26 -1.72
N GLY A 47 21.39 -24.37 -2.07
CA GLY A 47 22.01 -25.53 -2.69
C GLY A 47 22.91 -26.36 -1.75
N LEU A 48 22.71 -26.21 -0.43
CA LEU A 48 23.42 -26.99 0.58
C LEU A 48 22.79 -28.38 0.69
N ASP A 49 23.64 -29.39 0.66
CA ASP A 49 23.39 -30.78 1.02
C ASP A 49 24.17 -31.15 2.30
N ASP A 50 24.06 -32.41 2.77
CA ASP A 50 24.72 -32.88 3.99
C ASP A 50 26.24 -32.69 3.96
N SER A 51 26.87 -32.92 2.81
CA SER A 51 28.34 -32.82 2.65
C SER A 51 28.80 -31.36 2.66
N LYS A 52 28.12 -30.50 1.90
CA LYS A 52 28.42 -29.06 1.83
C LYS A 52 28.17 -28.39 3.17
N LEU A 53 27.07 -28.76 3.86
CA LEU A 53 26.80 -28.27 5.21
C LEU A 53 27.92 -28.62 6.17
N THR A 54 28.43 -29.86 6.12
CA THR A 54 29.54 -30.28 6.97
C THR A 54 30.76 -29.43 6.75
N VAL A 55 31.15 -29.19 5.49
CA VAL A 55 32.28 -28.31 5.13
C VAL A 55 32.04 -26.89 5.62
N LEU A 56 30.85 -26.35 5.40
CA LEU A 56 30.44 -25.02 5.84
C LEU A 56 30.58 -24.87 7.35
N LEU A 57 30.01 -25.80 8.13
CA LEU A 57 30.09 -25.76 9.59
C LEU A 57 31.52 -25.83 10.12
N HIS A 58 32.42 -26.58 9.45
CA HIS A 58 33.84 -26.63 9.84
C HIS A 58 34.59 -25.32 9.53
N SER A 59 34.19 -24.60 8.51
CA SER A 59 34.81 -23.31 8.12
C SER A 59 34.38 -22.14 9.00
N LEU A 60 33.25 -22.25 9.70
CA LEU A 60 32.77 -21.21 10.62
C LEU A 60 33.52 -21.24 11.95
N PRO A 61 33.84 -20.10 12.58
CA PRO A 61 34.48 -20.04 13.90
C PRO A 61 33.55 -20.57 14.99
N SER A 62 34.11 -21.31 15.96
CA SER A 62 33.33 -21.94 17.04
C SER A 62 32.68 -20.95 18.02
N GLY A 63 33.14 -19.69 18.04
CA GLY A 63 32.66 -18.63 18.93
C GLY A 63 31.44 -17.88 18.46
N ILE A 64 30.85 -18.21 17.29
CA ILE A 64 29.65 -17.52 16.78
C ILE A 64 28.48 -17.61 17.75
N ARG A 65 27.70 -16.52 17.82
CA ARG A 65 26.50 -16.40 18.67
C ARG A 65 25.21 -16.55 17.90
N SER A 66 25.23 -16.25 16.60
CA SER A 66 24.08 -16.37 15.71
C SER A 66 24.45 -17.05 14.41
N LEU A 67 23.70 -18.05 14.03
CA LEU A 67 23.82 -18.74 12.73
C LEU A 67 22.45 -18.83 12.09
N GLU A 68 22.36 -18.33 10.86
CA GLU A 68 21.19 -18.49 10.02
C GLU A 68 21.56 -19.14 8.69
N ILE A 69 20.84 -20.19 8.35
CA ILE A 69 20.88 -20.87 7.05
C ILE A 69 19.47 -20.84 6.49
N SER A 70 19.28 -20.06 5.43
CA SER A 70 17.98 -19.95 4.74
C SER A 70 18.19 -19.79 3.25
N THR A 71 17.14 -19.89 2.46
CA THR A 71 17.27 -19.72 1.01
C THR A 71 16.06 -19.02 0.44
N PRO A 72 16.25 -17.88 -0.26
CA PRO A 72 15.18 -17.26 -1.03
C PRO A 72 14.65 -18.18 -2.12
N SER A 73 13.35 -18.07 -2.46
CA SER A 73 12.66 -18.96 -3.40
C SER A 73 13.27 -19.02 -4.82
N TRP A 74 14.01 -18.00 -5.23
CA TRP A 74 14.69 -17.93 -6.54
C TRP A 74 16.11 -18.55 -6.54
N ARG A 75 16.57 -19.08 -5.41
CA ARG A 75 17.85 -19.77 -5.27
C ARG A 75 17.64 -21.29 -5.22
N PRO A 76 18.67 -22.11 -5.49
CA PRO A 76 18.59 -23.55 -5.31
C PRO A 76 18.25 -23.91 -3.87
N ALA A 77 17.24 -24.75 -3.68
CA ALA A 77 16.80 -25.15 -2.35
C ALA A 77 17.89 -25.91 -1.59
N ASN A 78 17.92 -25.72 -0.28
CA ASN A 78 18.70 -26.55 0.62
C ASN A 78 18.01 -27.91 0.85
N SER A 79 18.78 -28.96 1.07
CA SER A 79 18.26 -30.28 1.43
C SER A 79 19.31 -31.05 2.23
N PHE A 80 19.21 -30.96 3.55
CA PHE A 80 20.15 -31.63 4.46
C PHE A 80 19.42 -32.11 5.74
N ARG A 81 20.10 -32.99 6.47
CA ARG A 81 19.68 -33.46 7.80
C ARG A 81 20.32 -32.62 8.89
N TRP A 82 19.80 -32.72 10.11
CA TRP A 82 20.48 -32.15 11.27
C TRP A 82 21.92 -32.67 11.35
N ASN A 83 22.86 -31.75 11.52
CA ASN A 83 24.28 -32.08 11.53
C ASN A 83 24.86 -31.90 12.94
N ASP A 84 25.44 -32.96 13.49
CA ASP A 84 25.98 -32.96 14.85
C ASP A 84 27.19 -32.03 15.02
N ASN A 85 27.82 -31.57 13.93
CA ASN A 85 28.85 -30.53 13.97
C ASN A 85 28.31 -29.19 14.48
N LEU A 86 27.01 -28.98 14.51
CA LEU A 86 26.39 -27.82 15.18
C LEU A 86 26.70 -27.79 16.67
N ASN A 87 26.93 -28.95 17.32
CA ASN A 87 27.23 -29.05 18.75
C ASN A 87 28.58 -28.41 19.14
N ARG A 88 29.43 -28.13 18.18
CA ARG A 88 30.73 -27.43 18.41
C ARG A 88 30.57 -25.95 18.79
N PHE A 89 29.42 -25.36 18.44
CA PHE A 89 29.14 -23.94 18.68
C PHE A 89 28.57 -23.71 20.09
N SER A 90 29.40 -23.89 21.12
CA SER A 90 28.98 -23.77 22.52
C SER A 90 28.48 -22.35 22.90
N SER A 91 28.94 -21.32 22.16
CA SER A 91 28.53 -19.92 22.37
C SER A 91 27.25 -19.52 21.63
N LEU A 92 26.66 -20.44 20.82
CA LEU A 92 25.50 -20.14 19.98
C LEU A 92 24.27 -19.85 20.83
N ARG A 93 23.67 -18.70 20.56
CA ARG A 93 22.42 -18.26 21.21
C ARG A 93 21.24 -18.28 20.26
N GLN A 94 21.49 -18.08 18.97
CA GLN A 94 20.45 -18.09 17.95
C GLN A 94 20.83 -19.02 16.80
N LEU A 95 19.94 -19.94 16.49
CA LEU A 95 20.07 -20.84 15.34
C LEU A 95 18.80 -20.82 14.52
N ARG A 96 18.91 -20.45 13.24
CA ARG A 96 17.84 -20.48 12.26
C ARG A 96 18.23 -21.37 11.10
N LEU A 97 17.45 -22.43 10.87
CA LEU A 97 17.61 -23.37 9.76
C LEU A 97 16.29 -23.41 8.97
N ILE A 98 16.03 -22.32 8.22
CA ILE A 98 14.73 -22.06 7.61
C ILE A 98 14.68 -22.60 6.17
N GLY A 99 13.68 -23.42 5.85
CA GLY A 99 13.50 -23.92 4.48
C GLY A 99 14.62 -24.84 4.01
N CYS A 100 15.23 -25.57 4.94
CA CYS A 100 16.39 -26.43 4.68
C CYS A 100 16.03 -27.87 4.28
N GLY A 101 14.75 -28.17 4.11
CA GLY A 101 14.28 -29.52 3.72
C GLY A 101 14.52 -30.61 4.77
N MET A 102 14.82 -30.23 6.01
CA MET A 102 15.14 -31.17 7.09
C MET A 102 13.95 -32.09 7.43
N PRO A 103 14.13 -33.41 7.43
CA PRO A 103 13.05 -34.36 7.74
C PRO A 103 12.84 -34.57 9.25
N SER A 104 13.85 -34.35 10.08
CA SER A 104 13.78 -34.56 11.53
C SER A 104 14.86 -33.78 12.27
N LEU A 105 14.67 -33.60 13.58
CA LEU A 105 15.69 -33.12 14.51
C LEU A 105 16.45 -34.31 15.09
N SER A 106 17.78 -34.15 15.32
CA SER A 106 18.61 -35.14 16.03
C SER A 106 18.53 -34.92 17.55
N ARG A 107 19.59 -35.26 18.26
CA ARG A 107 19.77 -35.02 19.71
C ARG A 107 20.82 -33.93 19.93
N PRO A 108 20.46 -32.68 19.77
CA PRO A 108 21.40 -31.56 19.84
C PRO A 108 21.94 -31.35 21.25
N ARG A 109 23.12 -30.68 21.34
CA ARG A 109 23.75 -30.26 22.60
C ARG A 109 24.20 -28.81 22.47
N LEU A 110 23.24 -27.89 22.57
CA LEU A 110 23.47 -26.44 22.51
C LEU A 110 22.91 -25.77 23.78
N PRO A 111 23.62 -25.89 24.92
CA PRO A 111 23.07 -25.52 26.24
C PRO A 111 22.79 -24.02 26.39
N ASN A 112 23.45 -23.17 25.59
CA ASN A 112 23.26 -21.72 25.63
C ASN A 112 22.30 -21.19 24.57
N LEU A 113 21.67 -22.07 23.76
CA LEU A 113 20.75 -21.65 22.70
C LEU A 113 19.48 -21.07 23.31
N GLU A 114 19.16 -19.85 22.90
CA GLU A 114 17.98 -19.11 23.36
C GLU A 114 16.87 -19.09 22.29
N LEU A 115 17.24 -19.14 21.00
CA LEU A 115 16.30 -19.17 19.89
C LEU A 115 16.65 -20.29 18.93
N LEU A 116 15.66 -21.13 18.63
CA LEU A 116 15.71 -22.15 17.58
C LEU A 116 14.54 -21.93 16.62
N ASP A 117 14.87 -21.61 15.38
CA ASP A 117 13.91 -21.55 14.27
C ASP A 117 14.24 -22.62 13.25
N VAL A 118 13.37 -23.61 13.14
CA VAL A 118 13.44 -24.69 12.16
C VAL A 118 12.17 -24.73 11.32
N SER A 119 11.58 -23.55 11.09
CA SER A 119 10.38 -23.39 10.28
C SER A 119 10.62 -23.72 8.80
N ASN A 120 9.54 -23.96 8.08
CA ASN A 120 9.54 -24.26 6.64
C ASN A 120 10.39 -25.49 6.26
N ASN A 121 10.37 -26.52 7.09
CA ASN A 121 11.09 -27.77 6.85
C ASN A 121 10.10 -28.94 6.57
N ARG A 122 10.58 -30.17 6.70
CA ARG A 122 9.79 -31.40 6.46
C ARG A 122 9.72 -32.27 7.71
N ILE A 123 9.86 -31.67 8.90
CA ILE A 123 9.88 -32.37 10.19
C ILE A 123 8.50 -32.98 10.42
N ASP A 124 8.43 -34.29 10.47
CA ASP A 124 7.19 -35.06 10.58
C ASP A 124 6.94 -35.62 12.00
N HIS A 125 7.97 -35.69 12.82
CA HIS A 125 7.88 -36.15 14.21
C HIS A 125 8.80 -35.37 15.15
N ALA A 126 8.39 -35.26 16.40
CA ALA A 126 9.16 -34.64 17.47
C ALA A 126 9.08 -35.52 18.71
N THR A 127 10.20 -35.68 19.40
CA THR A 127 10.31 -36.46 20.64
C THR A 127 10.96 -35.63 21.74
N MET A 128 10.78 -36.00 22.99
CA MET A 128 11.41 -35.31 24.12
C MET A 128 12.94 -35.22 23.98
N ALA A 129 13.57 -36.26 23.39
CA ALA A 129 15.03 -36.32 23.19
C ALA A 129 15.54 -35.24 22.22
N ASN A 130 14.71 -34.78 21.29
CA ASN A 130 15.10 -33.71 20.35
C ASN A 130 15.30 -32.35 21.03
N PHE A 131 14.71 -32.14 22.19
CA PHE A 131 14.75 -30.86 22.91
C PHE A 131 15.56 -30.89 24.22
N ALA A 132 16.03 -32.07 24.65
CA ALA A 132 16.77 -32.23 25.91
C ALA A 132 18.07 -31.41 25.97
N GLY A 133 18.69 -31.10 24.84
CA GLY A 133 19.93 -30.35 24.75
C GLY A 133 19.80 -28.82 24.71
N PHE A 134 18.61 -28.26 24.97
CA PHE A 134 18.31 -26.84 24.88
C PHE A 134 17.77 -26.23 26.20
N PRO A 135 18.44 -26.36 27.35
CA PRO A 135 17.90 -25.93 28.65
C PRO A 135 17.72 -24.40 28.77
N ALA A 136 18.35 -23.62 27.88
CA ALA A 136 18.26 -22.14 27.88
C ALA A 136 17.24 -21.61 26.85
N LEU A 137 16.55 -22.49 26.10
CA LEU A 137 15.69 -22.07 24.99
C LEU A 137 14.49 -21.25 25.46
N LYS A 138 14.31 -20.10 24.83
CA LYS A 138 13.21 -19.15 25.07
C LYS A 138 12.23 -19.12 23.92
N VAL A 139 12.71 -19.26 22.68
CA VAL A 139 11.89 -19.22 21.47
C VAL A 139 12.13 -20.46 20.64
N LEU A 140 11.04 -21.17 20.33
CA LEU A 140 11.05 -22.34 19.44
C LEU A 140 10.02 -22.15 18.32
N ASP A 141 10.50 -22.12 17.09
CA ASP A 141 9.64 -22.09 15.90
C ASP A 141 9.76 -23.42 15.12
N LEU A 142 8.64 -24.17 15.11
CA LEU A 142 8.44 -25.39 14.35
C LEU A 142 7.35 -25.21 13.28
N SER A 143 6.98 -23.99 12.95
CA SER A 143 5.92 -23.71 11.99
C SER A 143 6.25 -24.20 10.57
N ASN A 144 5.22 -24.41 9.77
CA ASN A 144 5.36 -24.86 8.38
C ASN A 144 6.19 -26.17 8.26
N ASN A 145 5.84 -27.15 9.05
CA ASN A 145 6.42 -28.48 9.03
C ASN A 145 5.33 -29.56 8.77
N LYS A 146 5.60 -30.81 9.05
CA LYS A 146 4.70 -31.94 8.80
C LYS A 146 4.31 -32.68 10.09
N LEU A 147 4.42 -32.02 11.24
CA LEU A 147 4.07 -32.64 12.52
C LEU A 147 2.58 -33.03 12.51
N SER A 148 2.27 -34.25 12.83
CA SER A 148 0.90 -34.79 12.91
C SER A 148 0.48 -35.16 14.33
N VAL A 149 1.43 -35.57 15.15
CA VAL A 149 1.21 -36.02 16.54
C VAL A 149 2.20 -35.31 17.46
N LEU A 150 1.71 -34.88 18.61
CA LEU A 150 2.53 -34.33 19.70
C LEU A 150 2.44 -35.28 20.91
N PRO A 151 3.50 -36.04 21.21
CA PRO A 151 3.50 -36.98 22.35
C PRO A 151 3.60 -36.23 23.69
N THR A 152 3.12 -36.90 24.73
CA THR A 152 3.16 -36.36 26.11
C THR A 152 4.56 -35.92 26.51
N GLY A 153 4.66 -34.68 27.05
CA GLY A 153 5.91 -34.13 27.60
C GLY A 153 7.00 -33.85 26.55
N VAL A 154 6.67 -33.79 25.27
CA VAL A 154 7.66 -33.55 24.20
C VAL A 154 8.52 -32.31 24.47
N PHE A 155 7.98 -31.27 25.08
CA PHE A 155 8.69 -30.02 25.42
C PHE A 155 9.12 -29.91 26.89
N ALA A 156 9.05 -30.99 27.66
CA ALA A 156 9.23 -30.97 29.13
C ALA A 156 10.58 -30.42 29.60
N TYR A 157 11.63 -30.49 28.77
CA TYR A 157 12.96 -29.93 29.08
C TYR A 157 13.07 -28.42 28.86
N LEU A 158 12.12 -27.77 28.16
CA LEU A 158 12.20 -26.38 27.74
C LEU A 158 11.63 -25.43 28.82
N LYS A 159 12.13 -25.51 30.03
CA LYS A 159 11.59 -24.76 31.20
C LYS A 159 11.63 -23.24 31.06
N LYS A 160 12.50 -22.70 30.21
CA LYS A 160 12.62 -21.25 29.94
C LYS A 160 11.86 -20.78 28.72
N LEU A 161 11.10 -21.66 28.07
CA LEU A 161 10.37 -21.34 26.85
C LEU A 161 9.31 -20.27 27.11
N THR A 162 9.37 -19.19 26.35
CA THR A 162 8.41 -18.09 26.39
C THR A 162 7.55 -18.02 25.12
N SER A 163 8.06 -18.53 24.00
CA SER A 163 7.34 -18.53 22.73
C SER A 163 7.48 -19.86 22.01
N LEU A 164 6.35 -20.46 21.64
CA LEU A 164 6.24 -21.70 20.87
C LEU A 164 5.34 -21.49 19.66
N SER A 165 5.89 -21.73 18.48
CA SER A 165 5.12 -21.75 17.23
C SER A 165 5.07 -23.16 16.67
N LEU A 166 3.85 -23.66 16.50
CA LEU A 166 3.50 -24.93 15.85
C LEU A 166 2.58 -24.69 14.64
N ALA A 167 2.48 -23.45 14.19
CA ALA A 167 1.56 -23.04 13.14
C ALA A 167 1.81 -23.78 11.82
N ASN A 168 0.75 -23.95 11.04
CA ASN A 168 0.81 -24.58 9.72
C ASN A 168 1.54 -25.93 9.73
N ASN A 169 1.05 -26.82 10.57
CA ASN A 169 1.41 -28.22 10.63
C ASN A 169 0.16 -29.08 10.32
N SER A 170 0.25 -30.37 10.49
CA SER A 170 -0.86 -31.30 10.27
C SER A 170 -1.31 -31.95 11.59
N ILE A 171 -1.20 -31.22 12.71
CA ILE A 171 -1.46 -31.77 14.02
C ILE A 171 -2.95 -32.07 14.18
N THR A 172 -3.25 -33.34 14.36
CA THR A 172 -4.60 -33.89 14.63
C THR A 172 -4.69 -34.54 16.00
N GLU A 173 -3.54 -34.98 16.55
CA GLU A 173 -3.47 -35.63 17.84
C GLU A 173 -2.51 -34.85 18.75
N ALA A 174 -3.02 -34.46 19.88
CA ALA A 174 -2.28 -33.80 20.93
C ALA A 174 -2.59 -34.51 22.25
N SER A 175 -1.61 -35.21 22.79
CA SER A 175 -1.78 -35.92 24.08
C SER A 175 -1.98 -34.91 25.20
N SER A 176 -2.61 -35.29 26.30
CA SER A 176 -2.68 -34.46 27.51
C SER A 176 -1.26 -34.17 28.05
N ASN A 177 -1.12 -33.05 28.74
CA ASN A 177 0.13 -32.62 29.39
C ASN A 177 1.33 -32.34 28.44
N ILE A 178 1.10 -32.01 27.18
CA ILE A 178 2.19 -31.68 26.22
C ILE A 178 2.94 -30.43 26.68
N LEU A 179 2.22 -29.40 27.13
CA LEU A 179 2.76 -28.12 27.57
C LEU A 179 3.02 -28.05 29.06
N ARG A 180 2.81 -29.16 29.78
CA ARG A 180 3.00 -29.22 31.23
C ARG A 180 4.42 -28.84 31.63
N GLY A 181 4.52 -27.90 32.57
CA GLY A 181 5.80 -27.38 33.09
C GLY A 181 6.42 -26.27 32.23
N LEU A 182 5.72 -25.75 31.21
CA LEU A 182 6.09 -24.54 30.49
C LEU A 182 5.49 -23.29 31.16
N GLU A 183 5.81 -23.08 32.44
CA GLU A 183 5.23 -22.02 33.28
C GLU A 183 5.54 -20.60 32.77
N ASN A 184 6.59 -20.46 31.95
CA ASN A 184 7.02 -19.18 31.37
C ASN A 184 6.43 -18.91 29.97
N LEU A 185 5.61 -19.82 29.42
CA LEU A 185 5.08 -19.69 28.06
C LEU A 185 4.09 -18.52 28.00
N ARG A 186 4.37 -17.57 27.12
CA ARG A 186 3.58 -16.35 26.89
C ARG A 186 2.90 -16.35 25.53
N THR A 187 3.57 -16.88 24.53
CA THR A 187 3.07 -16.91 23.15
C THR A 187 2.99 -18.34 22.66
N LEU A 188 1.79 -18.75 22.22
CA LEU A 188 1.52 -20.05 21.61
C LEU A 188 0.82 -19.85 20.26
N ARG A 189 1.42 -20.34 19.18
CA ARG A 189 0.84 -20.30 17.84
C ARG A 189 0.49 -21.72 17.38
N LEU A 190 -0.80 -21.98 17.19
CA LEU A 190 -1.36 -23.25 16.72
C LEU A 190 -2.05 -23.13 15.36
N ASP A 191 -1.97 -21.96 14.75
CA ASP A 191 -2.69 -21.58 13.53
C ASP A 191 -2.58 -22.65 12.44
N ARG A 192 -3.65 -22.88 11.70
CA ARG A 192 -3.71 -23.82 10.58
C ARG A 192 -3.32 -25.27 10.94
N ASN A 193 -3.75 -25.72 12.11
CA ASN A 193 -3.74 -27.11 12.52
C ASN A 193 -5.19 -27.63 12.62
N ARG A 194 -5.36 -28.92 12.73
CA ARG A 194 -6.68 -29.57 12.84
C ARG A 194 -6.86 -30.28 14.18
N ILE A 195 -6.43 -29.60 15.25
CA ILE A 195 -6.48 -30.15 16.60
C ILE A 195 -7.95 -30.18 17.09
N PRO A 196 -8.50 -31.31 17.48
CA PRO A 196 -9.84 -31.38 18.05
C PRO A 196 -9.98 -30.53 19.31
N VAL A 197 -11.17 -29.93 19.52
CA VAL A 197 -11.41 -28.97 20.61
C VAL A 197 -11.10 -29.57 21.99
N GLY A 198 -11.37 -30.86 22.21
CA GLY A 198 -11.00 -31.53 23.46
C GLY A 198 -9.50 -31.49 23.73
N HIS A 199 -8.69 -31.75 22.72
CA HIS A 199 -7.23 -31.69 22.84
C HIS A 199 -6.73 -30.23 22.97
N LEU A 200 -7.41 -29.26 22.38
CA LEU A 200 -7.10 -27.82 22.59
C LEU A 200 -7.34 -27.42 24.04
N ASN A 201 -8.43 -27.87 24.67
CA ASN A 201 -8.71 -27.61 26.07
C ASN A 201 -7.62 -28.20 26.99
N ASP A 202 -7.14 -29.41 26.69
CA ASP A 202 -6.03 -30.01 27.43
C ASP A 202 -4.75 -29.19 27.29
N LEU A 203 -4.44 -28.72 26.07
CA LEU A 203 -3.27 -27.89 25.81
C LEU A 203 -3.30 -26.57 26.58
N ILE A 204 -4.40 -25.83 26.50
CA ILE A 204 -4.49 -24.49 27.11
C ILE A 204 -4.58 -24.55 28.65
N SER A 205 -5.05 -25.67 29.21
CA SER A 205 -5.17 -25.85 30.67
C SER A 205 -3.82 -25.84 31.38
N ASP A 206 -2.75 -26.18 30.70
CA ASP A 206 -1.40 -26.27 31.25
C ASP A 206 -0.65 -24.91 31.28
N VAL A 207 -1.15 -23.88 30.55
CA VAL A 207 -0.39 -22.64 30.26
C VAL A 207 -1.15 -21.38 30.69
N ARG A 208 -1.41 -21.24 31.97
CA ARG A 208 -2.16 -20.10 32.56
C ARG A 208 -1.48 -18.74 32.40
N SER A 209 -0.17 -18.72 32.14
CA SER A 209 0.64 -17.51 31.91
C SER A 209 0.56 -16.98 30.49
N LEU A 210 -0.27 -17.59 29.61
CA LEU A 210 -0.34 -17.27 28.20
C LEU A 210 -0.90 -15.86 27.99
N GLU A 211 -0.18 -15.06 27.21
CA GLU A 211 -0.56 -13.69 26.83
C GLU A 211 -1.04 -13.62 25.37
N GLU A 212 -0.52 -14.48 24.50
CA GLU A 212 -0.86 -14.50 23.07
C GLU A 212 -1.19 -15.92 22.61
N LEU A 213 -2.35 -16.11 21.97
CA LEU A 213 -2.81 -17.37 21.43
C LEU A 213 -3.22 -17.23 19.97
N GLY A 214 -2.51 -17.94 19.08
CA GLY A 214 -2.87 -18.06 17.67
C GLY A 214 -3.63 -19.35 17.41
N MET A 215 -4.87 -19.25 16.92
CA MET A 215 -5.72 -20.38 16.52
C MET A 215 -6.41 -20.09 15.18
N GLY A 216 -5.82 -19.26 14.34
CA GLY A 216 -6.35 -18.97 13.01
C GLY A 216 -6.40 -20.21 12.12
N GLY A 217 -7.53 -20.50 11.47
CA GLY A 217 -7.66 -21.66 10.58
C GLY A 217 -7.64 -23.02 11.28
N CYS A 218 -7.94 -23.08 12.56
CA CYS A 218 -7.98 -24.33 13.33
C CYS A 218 -9.35 -25.06 13.27
N HIS A 219 -10.31 -24.52 12.50
CA HIS A 219 -11.67 -25.06 12.39
C HIS A 219 -12.44 -25.09 13.73
N VAL A 220 -12.12 -24.16 14.64
CA VAL A 220 -12.79 -24.04 15.95
C VAL A 220 -14.15 -23.39 15.73
N ASN A 221 -15.20 -24.22 15.71
CA ASN A 221 -16.59 -23.78 15.61
C ASN A 221 -17.54 -24.88 16.14
N PRO A 222 -18.33 -24.66 17.21
CA PRO A 222 -18.41 -23.40 17.96
C PRO A 222 -17.26 -23.21 18.95
N LEU A 223 -16.96 -21.96 19.27
CA LEU A 223 -15.92 -21.60 20.24
C LEU A 223 -16.35 -21.93 21.69
N SER A 224 -17.66 -22.05 21.93
CA SER A 224 -18.25 -22.37 23.26
C SER A 224 -17.71 -23.65 23.91
N ASN A 225 -17.11 -24.54 23.12
CA ASN A 225 -16.49 -25.75 23.62
C ASN A 225 -15.05 -25.56 24.10
N LEU A 226 -14.50 -24.33 23.99
CA LEU A 226 -13.13 -24.03 24.39
C LEU A 226 -13.14 -23.25 25.72
N SER A 227 -12.44 -23.76 26.73
CA SER A 227 -12.37 -23.20 28.09
C SER A 227 -11.38 -22.03 28.16
N LEU A 228 -11.72 -20.89 27.53
CA LEU A 228 -10.87 -19.68 27.54
C LEU A 228 -10.76 -19.01 28.92
N ASP A 229 -11.70 -19.26 29.81
CA ASP A 229 -11.68 -18.84 31.22
C ASP A 229 -10.42 -19.28 31.99
N ARG A 230 -9.73 -20.29 31.48
CA ARG A 230 -8.46 -20.77 32.04
C ARG A 230 -7.24 -19.93 31.70
N LEU A 231 -7.39 -18.93 30.84
CA LEU A 231 -6.32 -18.04 30.34
C LEU A 231 -6.49 -16.59 30.84
N PRO A 232 -6.36 -16.32 32.15
CA PRO A 232 -6.66 -15.01 32.72
C PRO A 232 -5.70 -13.89 32.28
N GLU A 233 -4.50 -14.25 31.79
CA GLU A 233 -3.48 -13.31 31.36
C GLU A 233 -3.55 -12.99 29.86
N LEU A 234 -4.49 -13.60 29.12
CA LEU A 234 -4.55 -13.49 27.66
C LEU A 234 -4.87 -12.05 27.22
N ARG A 235 -3.97 -11.49 26.40
CA ARG A 235 -4.05 -10.15 25.84
C ARG A 235 -4.36 -10.13 24.34
N SER A 236 -3.96 -11.17 23.64
CA SER A 236 -4.15 -11.28 22.18
C SER A 236 -4.62 -12.66 21.80
N ILE A 237 -5.68 -12.72 20.99
CA ILE A 237 -6.16 -13.97 20.40
C ILE A 237 -6.43 -13.79 18.92
N ASP A 238 -5.92 -14.73 18.13
CA ASP A 238 -6.21 -14.83 16.69
C ASP A 238 -7.19 -15.98 16.44
N LEU A 239 -8.40 -15.65 16.05
CA LEU A 239 -9.48 -16.58 15.67
C LEU A 239 -9.82 -16.46 14.18
N SER A 240 -8.92 -15.91 13.38
CA SER A 240 -9.14 -15.75 11.95
C SER A 240 -9.38 -17.09 11.23
N SER A 241 -10.07 -17.07 10.12
CA SER A 241 -10.28 -18.24 9.23
C SER A 241 -10.95 -19.47 9.91
N ASN A 242 -11.84 -19.25 10.88
CA ASN A 242 -12.49 -20.35 11.63
C ASN A 242 -13.95 -20.64 11.25
N ASN A 243 -14.48 -20.02 10.18
CA ASN A 243 -15.87 -20.15 9.75
C ASN A 243 -16.92 -19.68 10.78
N LEU A 244 -16.55 -18.80 11.72
CA LEU A 244 -17.46 -18.24 12.71
C LEU A 244 -18.55 -17.40 12.01
N LYS A 245 -19.81 -17.63 12.39
CA LYS A 245 -20.97 -16.88 11.85
C LYS A 245 -21.37 -15.70 12.72
N ARG A 246 -20.97 -15.70 13.98
CA ARG A 246 -21.25 -14.65 14.99
C ARG A 246 -20.00 -14.39 15.82
N VAL A 247 -19.96 -13.22 16.43
CA VAL A 247 -18.95 -12.90 17.44
C VAL A 247 -19.18 -13.79 18.67
N PRO A 248 -18.16 -14.49 19.19
CA PRO A 248 -18.29 -15.36 20.37
C PRO A 248 -18.25 -14.53 21.68
N SER A 249 -19.27 -13.72 21.90
CA SER A 249 -19.29 -12.68 22.95
C SER A 249 -19.16 -13.25 24.36
N ALA A 250 -19.82 -14.39 24.64
CA ALA A 250 -19.79 -15.03 25.95
C ALA A 250 -18.38 -15.54 26.31
N GLU A 251 -17.70 -16.14 25.33
CA GLU A 251 -16.35 -16.69 25.50
C GLU A 251 -15.32 -15.58 25.62
N LEU A 252 -15.50 -14.48 24.87
CA LEU A 252 -14.64 -13.31 24.95
C LEU A 252 -14.79 -12.58 26.30
N ALA A 253 -16.00 -12.52 26.85
CA ALA A 253 -16.26 -11.90 28.16
C ALA A 253 -15.48 -12.57 29.31
N ALA A 254 -15.07 -13.85 29.13
CA ALA A 254 -14.21 -14.56 30.08
C ALA A 254 -12.75 -14.10 30.08
N LEU A 255 -12.36 -13.19 29.17
CA LEU A 255 -10.98 -12.73 28.97
C LEU A 255 -10.81 -11.25 29.37
N PRO A 256 -10.70 -10.90 30.65
CA PRO A 256 -10.76 -9.50 31.11
C PRO A 256 -9.55 -8.65 30.68
N ARG A 257 -8.44 -9.28 30.30
CA ARG A 257 -7.21 -8.60 29.84
C ARG A 257 -7.06 -8.53 28.33
N LEU A 258 -8.06 -9.01 27.59
CA LEU A 258 -7.99 -9.03 26.13
C LEU A 258 -7.97 -7.62 25.56
N THR A 259 -6.92 -7.32 24.78
CA THR A 259 -6.72 -6.00 24.13
C THR A 259 -6.65 -6.10 22.61
N SER A 260 -6.33 -7.28 22.07
CA SER A 260 -6.19 -7.51 20.64
C SER A 260 -6.95 -8.77 20.21
N LEU A 261 -7.84 -8.63 19.22
CA LEU A 261 -8.66 -9.72 18.70
C LEU A 261 -8.65 -9.69 17.18
N SER A 262 -8.32 -10.82 16.55
CA SER A 262 -8.57 -11.02 15.12
C SER A 262 -9.70 -12.03 14.91
N LEU A 263 -10.71 -11.60 14.18
CA LEU A 263 -11.83 -12.40 13.67
C LEU A 263 -11.85 -12.36 12.13
N ALA A 264 -10.75 -12.02 11.50
CA ALA A 264 -10.65 -11.90 10.04
C ALA A 264 -10.95 -13.23 9.32
N PHE A 265 -11.34 -13.16 8.05
CA PHE A 265 -11.61 -14.34 7.22
C PHE A 265 -12.60 -15.32 7.85
N ASN A 266 -13.63 -14.82 8.52
CA ASN A 266 -14.73 -15.60 9.04
C ASN A 266 -16.01 -15.43 8.19
N ARG A 267 -17.17 -15.77 8.71
CA ARG A 267 -18.46 -15.65 8.04
C ARG A 267 -19.44 -14.78 8.84
N ILE A 268 -18.91 -13.87 9.65
CA ILE A 268 -19.70 -13.00 10.51
C ILE A 268 -20.49 -12.03 9.63
N ASP A 269 -21.82 -12.07 9.74
CA ASP A 269 -22.71 -11.22 8.97
C ASP A 269 -23.43 -10.18 9.84
N GLU A 270 -23.36 -10.30 11.16
CA GLU A 270 -23.94 -9.39 12.13
C GLU A 270 -23.11 -9.34 13.41
N ILE A 271 -23.04 -8.16 14.03
CA ILE A 271 -22.45 -7.94 15.35
C ILE A 271 -23.63 -7.59 16.29
N GLU A 272 -23.82 -8.42 17.30
CA GLU A 272 -24.86 -8.20 18.30
C GLU A 272 -24.50 -6.97 19.18
N PRO A 273 -25.49 -6.24 19.74
CA PRO A 273 -25.21 -5.23 20.74
C PRO A 273 -24.36 -5.78 21.88
N CYS A 274 -23.40 -4.99 22.34
CA CYS A 274 -22.51 -5.40 23.45
C CYS A 274 -21.66 -6.66 23.16
N ALA A 275 -21.38 -6.95 21.87
CA ALA A 275 -20.62 -8.14 21.47
C ALA A 275 -19.20 -8.17 22.09
N PHE A 276 -18.65 -7.02 22.42
CA PHE A 276 -17.31 -6.86 22.98
C PHE A 276 -17.33 -6.24 24.38
N CYS A 277 -18.51 -6.07 25.01
CA CYS A 277 -18.62 -5.61 26.40
C CYS A 277 -17.93 -6.58 27.35
N GLY A 278 -17.16 -6.06 28.27
CA GLY A 278 -16.38 -6.90 29.20
C GLY A 278 -14.91 -7.06 28.80
N ASN A 279 -14.53 -6.58 27.63
CA ASN A 279 -13.15 -6.54 27.18
C ASN A 279 -12.68 -5.08 27.01
N ASN A 280 -11.41 -4.83 27.26
CA ASN A 280 -10.80 -3.52 26.95
C ASN A 280 -10.05 -3.58 25.62
N LEU A 281 -10.77 -3.95 24.55
CA LEU A 281 -10.17 -4.09 23.22
C LEU A 281 -9.65 -2.75 22.71
N THR A 282 -8.40 -2.77 22.25
CA THR A 282 -7.74 -1.65 21.58
C THR A 282 -7.50 -1.92 20.10
N LYS A 283 -7.40 -3.19 19.71
CA LYS A 283 -7.23 -3.63 18.32
C LYS A 283 -8.25 -4.70 17.98
N LEU A 284 -9.00 -4.49 16.90
CA LEU A 284 -10.01 -5.42 16.42
C LEU A 284 -9.91 -5.53 14.89
N ASP A 285 -9.71 -6.75 14.43
CA ASP A 285 -9.71 -7.09 13.01
C ASP A 285 -10.95 -7.94 12.68
N LEU A 286 -11.86 -7.37 11.91
CA LEU A 286 -13.08 -8.00 11.39
C LEU A 286 -13.05 -8.09 9.85
N SER A 287 -11.88 -7.91 9.25
CA SER A 287 -11.74 -7.93 7.78
C SER A 287 -12.15 -9.28 7.17
N HIS A 288 -12.50 -9.27 5.88
CA HIS A 288 -12.88 -10.48 5.15
C HIS A 288 -14.02 -11.27 5.82
N ASN A 289 -15.07 -10.56 6.22
CA ASN A 289 -16.30 -11.14 6.76
C ASN A 289 -17.49 -10.83 5.83
N LYS A 290 -18.71 -10.88 6.33
CA LYS A 290 -19.94 -10.64 5.57
C LYS A 290 -20.79 -9.52 6.15
N LEU A 291 -20.14 -8.60 6.89
CA LEU A 291 -20.81 -7.44 7.46
C LEU A 291 -21.36 -6.55 6.34
N GLY A 292 -22.57 -6.03 6.51
CA GLY A 292 -23.27 -5.25 5.47
C GLY A 292 -24.04 -6.10 4.44
N LEU A 293 -23.86 -7.41 4.40
CA LEU A 293 -24.55 -8.28 3.45
C LEU A 293 -26.07 -8.15 3.63
N ARG A 294 -26.82 -7.96 2.53
CA ARG A 294 -28.28 -7.75 2.50
C ARG A 294 -28.73 -6.47 3.20
N GLY A 295 -27.90 -5.43 3.21
CA GLY A 295 -28.24 -4.14 3.82
C GLY A 295 -28.28 -4.16 5.36
N LYS A 296 -27.68 -5.18 5.99
CA LYS A 296 -27.49 -5.20 7.45
C LYS A 296 -26.54 -4.07 7.85
N ILE A 297 -27.05 -3.15 8.65
CA ILE A 297 -26.27 -2.02 9.15
C ILE A 297 -25.60 -2.44 10.47
N LEU A 298 -24.37 -1.96 10.69
CA LEU A 298 -23.73 -2.09 11.99
C LEU A 298 -24.57 -1.36 13.04
N LYS A 299 -24.84 -2.01 14.17
CA LYS A 299 -25.63 -1.41 15.26
C LYS A 299 -24.76 -0.49 16.09
N GLU A 300 -25.32 0.62 16.58
CA GLU A 300 -24.59 1.63 17.35
C GLU A 300 -23.90 1.07 18.60
N GLU A 301 -24.47 0.08 19.24
CA GLU A 301 -23.97 -0.54 20.47
C GLU A 301 -23.01 -1.71 20.22
N ALA A 302 -22.65 -2.00 18.97
CA ALA A 302 -21.84 -3.17 18.61
C ALA A 302 -20.45 -3.15 19.25
N PHE A 303 -19.85 -1.97 19.42
CA PHE A 303 -18.50 -1.80 19.94
C PHE A 303 -18.46 -1.16 21.34
N ASP A 304 -19.59 -1.11 22.02
CA ASP A 304 -19.65 -0.56 23.37
C ASP A 304 -18.74 -1.32 24.34
N GLY A 305 -18.21 -0.59 25.33
CA GLY A 305 -17.27 -1.14 26.29
C GLY A 305 -15.83 -1.31 25.78
N THR A 306 -15.55 -0.97 24.52
CA THR A 306 -14.20 -1.03 23.95
C THR A 306 -13.46 0.31 24.02
N SER A 307 -12.11 0.26 23.95
CA SER A 307 -11.24 1.44 23.80
C SER A 307 -10.44 1.36 22.49
N LEU A 308 -11.14 1.05 21.38
CA LEU A 308 -10.50 0.77 20.11
C LEU A 308 -9.64 1.94 19.63
N THR A 309 -8.42 1.61 19.29
CA THR A 309 -7.48 2.48 18.59
C THR A 309 -7.26 2.04 17.14
N HIS A 310 -7.47 0.77 16.84
CA HIS A 310 -7.36 0.20 15.50
C HIS A 310 -8.58 -0.68 15.23
N LEU A 311 -9.29 -0.41 14.14
CA LEU A 311 -10.42 -1.18 13.67
C LEU A 311 -10.26 -1.47 12.18
N ASP A 312 -10.25 -2.75 11.82
CA ASP A 312 -10.27 -3.19 10.44
C ASP A 312 -11.62 -3.82 10.10
N LEU A 313 -12.36 -3.19 9.19
CA LEU A 313 -13.63 -3.64 8.60
C LEU A 313 -13.47 -3.90 7.10
N GLY A 314 -12.25 -4.05 6.62
CA GLY A 314 -11.97 -4.24 5.19
C GLY A 314 -12.54 -5.53 4.62
N PHE A 315 -12.77 -5.55 3.31
CA PHE A 315 -13.24 -6.73 2.59
C PHE A 315 -14.51 -7.35 3.20
N ASN A 316 -15.49 -6.49 3.46
CA ASN A 316 -16.83 -6.83 3.87
C ASN A 316 -17.83 -6.44 2.76
N HIS A 317 -19.08 -6.25 3.09
CA HIS A 317 -20.12 -5.84 2.14
C HIS A 317 -20.76 -4.50 2.54
N ILE A 318 -19.94 -3.60 3.11
CA ILE A 318 -20.43 -2.32 3.66
C ILE A 318 -20.66 -1.34 2.50
N GLU A 319 -21.89 -0.89 2.34
CA GLU A 319 -22.28 0.10 1.33
C GLU A 319 -22.25 1.53 1.91
N ASN A 320 -22.56 1.67 3.20
CA ASN A 320 -22.57 2.93 3.93
C ASN A 320 -21.91 2.76 5.30
N PHE A 321 -21.15 3.73 5.72
CA PHE A 321 -20.51 3.76 7.03
C PHE A 321 -20.85 5.07 7.75
N ASP A 322 -21.32 4.94 8.99
CA ASP A 322 -21.54 6.05 9.90
C ASP A 322 -20.71 5.84 11.18
N SER A 323 -19.97 6.86 11.60
CA SER A 323 -19.13 6.78 12.79
C SER A 323 -19.89 6.56 14.08
N THR A 324 -21.20 6.87 14.12
CA THR A 324 -22.05 6.58 15.28
C THR A 324 -22.17 5.09 15.56
N THR A 325 -22.04 4.24 14.53
CA THR A 325 -22.10 2.77 14.66
C THR A 325 -20.97 2.18 15.52
N ILE A 326 -19.86 2.89 15.65
CA ILE A 326 -18.73 2.44 16.50
C ILE A 326 -18.79 3.00 17.92
N GLY A 327 -19.91 3.65 18.30
CA GLY A 327 -20.21 4.06 19.66
C GLY A 327 -19.09 4.89 20.31
N VAL A 328 -18.74 4.56 21.55
CA VAL A 328 -17.71 5.30 22.31
C VAL A 328 -16.31 5.20 21.71
N ALA A 329 -16.03 4.16 20.91
CA ALA A 329 -14.73 3.97 20.26
C ALA A 329 -14.37 5.08 19.25
N GLN A 330 -15.35 5.83 18.74
CA GLN A 330 -15.12 6.97 17.85
C GLN A 330 -14.14 8.01 18.40
N ARG A 331 -14.04 8.15 19.74
CA ARG A 331 -13.14 9.12 20.39
C ARG A 331 -11.69 8.66 20.50
N THR A 332 -11.44 7.36 20.45
CA THR A 332 -10.12 6.76 20.68
C THR A 332 -9.50 6.20 19.39
N LEU A 333 -10.28 6.05 18.33
CA LEU A 333 -9.88 5.40 17.10
C LEU A 333 -8.81 6.20 16.36
N LYS A 334 -7.64 5.59 16.16
CA LYS A 334 -6.49 6.16 15.44
C LYS A 334 -6.35 5.63 14.02
N SER A 335 -6.75 4.38 13.80
CA SER A 335 -6.67 3.73 12.50
C SER A 335 -8.00 3.04 12.19
N LEU A 336 -8.56 3.37 11.02
CA LEU A 336 -9.77 2.76 10.48
C LEU A 336 -9.48 2.25 9.06
N SER A 337 -9.77 0.97 8.83
CA SER A 337 -9.76 0.38 7.50
C SER A 337 -11.18 -0.01 7.10
N LEU A 338 -11.62 0.50 5.96
CA LEU A 338 -12.85 0.17 5.25
C LEU A 338 -12.53 -0.28 3.81
N SER A 339 -11.30 -0.68 3.56
CA SER A 339 -10.85 -1.11 2.23
C SER A 339 -11.62 -2.33 1.73
N GLY A 340 -11.82 -2.47 0.41
CA GLY A 340 -12.48 -3.64 -0.17
C GLY A 340 -13.97 -3.76 0.17
N ASN A 341 -14.65 -2.65 0.31
CA ASN A 341 -16.10 -2.59 0.55
C ASN A 341 -16.84 -2.05 -0.68
N TYR A 342 -18.11 -1.68 -0.55
CA TYR A 342 -18.96 -1.13 -1.62
C TYR A 342 -19.31 0.34 -1.40
N LEU A 343 -18.44 1.09 -0.72
CA LEU A 343 -18.67 2.52 -0.46
C LEU A 343 -18.64 3.28 -1.78
N THR A 344 -19.72 4.00 -2.08
CA THR A 344 -19.80 4.90 -3.24
C THR A 344 -19.43 6.33 -2.89
N THR A 345 -19.66 6.71 -1.66
CA THR A 345 -19.31 7.99 -1.08
C THR A 345 -18.68 7.78 0.29
N PHE A 346 -17.88 8.72 0.71
CA PHE A 346 -17.39 8.80 2.07
C PHE A 346 -17.84 10.16 2.61
N ASP A 347 -18.92 10.15 3.36
CA ASP A 347 -19.47 11.38 3.93
C ASP A 347 -18.62 11.81 5.13
N ALA A 348 -17.92 12.91 4.94
CA ALA A 348 -17.13 13.53 6.01
C ALA A 348 -18.00 13.95 7.22
N ALA A 349 -19.29 14.26 7.00
CA ALA A 349 -20.18 14.60 8.11
C ALA A 349 -20.48 13.38 9.00
N SER A 350 -20.63 12.19 8.39
CA SER A 350 -20.88 10.93 9.11
C SER A 350 -19.67 10.48 9.93
N THR A 351 -18.48 10.98 9.63
CA THR A 351 -17.22 10.60 10.31
C THR A 351 -16.65 11.70 11.20
N ARG A 352 -17.37 12.82 11.36
CA ARG A 352 -16.94 14.02 12.11
C ARG A 352 -16.53 13.76 13.56
N THR A 353 -16.98 12.66 14.14
CA THR A 353 -16.70 12.30 15.53
C THR A 353 -15.37 11.55 15.72
N LEU A 354 -14.64 11.25 14.64
CA LEU A 354 -13.36 10.51 14.68
C LEU A 354 -12.16 11.45 14.93
N HIS A 355 -12.19 12.15 16.05
CA HIS A 355 -11.21 13.20 16.38
C HIS A 355 -9.76 12.74 16.52
N ALA A 356 -9.53 11.47 16.85
CA ALA A 356 -8.19 10.91 17.05
C ALA A 356 -7.62 10.24 15.81
N LEU A 357 -8.33 10.25 14.66
CA LEU A 357 -7.98 9.47 13.50
C LEU A 357 -6.69 9.99 12.84
N THR A 358 -5.71 9.11 12.71
CA THR A 358 -4.42 9.38 12.06
C THR A 358 -4.21 8.59 10.78
N SER A 359 -4.93 7.49 10.60
CA SER A 359 -4.82 6.61 9.42
C SER A 359 -6.20 6.15 8.96
N LEU A 360 -6.50 6.38 7.68
CA LEU A 360 -7.77 6.01 7.05
C LEU A 360 -7.51 5.28 5.73
N HIS A 361 -8.00 4.04 5.66
CA HIS A 361 -7.85 3.19 4.49
C HIS A 361 -9.22 2.92 3.85
N LEU A 362 -9.40 3.41 2.62
CA LEU A 362 -10.61 3.32 1.81
C LEU A 362 -10.33 2.68 0.44
N ALA A 363 -9.22 1.99 0.29
CA ALA A 363 -8.84 1.36 -0.97
C ALA A 363 -9.88 0.33 -1.46
N HIS A 364 -9.90 0.06 -2.77
CA HIS A 364 -10.80 -0.95 -3.34
C HIS A 364 -12.28 -0.74 -3.00
N ASN A 365 -12.77 0.49 -3.18
CA ASN A 365 -14.17 0.86 -3.06
C ASN A 365 -14.70 1.42 -4.39
N MET A 366 -15.88 2.01 -4.40
CA MET A 366 -16.52 2.62 -5.57
C MET A 366 -16.62 4.14 -5.44
N ILE A 367 -15.75 4.78 -4.65
CA ILE A 367 -15.80 6.21 -4.35
C ILE A 367 -15.44 6.98 -5.62
N SER A 368 -16.39 7.79 -6.13
CA SER A 368 -16.22 8.63 -7.32
C SER A 368 -15.90 10.07 -6.98
N ASP A 369 -16.42 10.57 -5.86
CA ASP A 369 -16.33 11.95 -5.48
C ASP A 369 -15.48 12.11 -4.21
N PHE A 370 -14.55 13.06 -4.28
CA PHE A 370 -13.78 13.45 -3.12
C PHE A 370 -14.63 14.41 -2.26
N PRO A 371 -14.74 14.19 -0.94
CA PRO A 371 -15.52 15.10 -0.10
C PRO A 371 -14.94 16.51 -0.14
N LEU A 372 -15.78 17.48 -0.45
CA LEU A 372 -15.39 18.89 -0.56
C LEU A 372 -15.11 19.54 0.79
N VAL A 373 -15.58 18.94 1.88
CA VAL A 373 -15.42 19.45 3.24
C VAL A 373 -15.01 18.30 4.13
N PHE A 374 -13.84 18.42 4.74
CA PHE A 374 -13.42 17.56 5.85
C PHE A 374 -13.63 18.33 7.16
N PRO A 375 -14.13 17.66 8.21
CA PRO A 375 -14.20 18.27 9.52
C PRO A 375 -12.81 18.66 10.03
N PRO A 376 -12.67 19.70 10.86
CA PRO A 376 -11.38 20.13 11.41
C PRO A 376 -10.61 19.02 12.15
N GLU A 377 -11.30 18.00 12.60
CA GLU A 377 -10.77 16.82 13.28
C GLU A 377 -9.80 16.03 12.41
N TYR A 378 -9.96 16.05 11.08
CA TYR A 378 -9.06 15.38 10.13
C TYR A 378 -7.69 16.04 9.97
N TYR A 379 -7.46 17.19 10.59
CA TYR A 379 -6.10 17.77 10.65
C TYR A 379 -5.06 16.84 11.27
N GLN A 380 -5.47 15.82 12.04
CA GLN A 380 -4.54 14.83 12.58
C GLN A 380 -4.24 13.70 11.61
N LEU A 381 -4.95 13.61 10.48
CA LEU A 381 -4.77 12.52 9.51
C LEU A 381 -3.38 12.60 8.87
N LYS A 382 -2.65 11.49 8.96
CA LYS A 382 -1.30 11.33 8.39
C LYS A 382 -1.25 10.38 7.21
N VAL A 383 -2.15 9.40 7.18
CA VAL A 383 -2.23 8.38 6.13
C VAL A 383 -3.64 8.34 5.58
N LEU A 384 -3.77 8.53 4.27
CA LEU A 384 -5.02 8.38 3.53
C LEU A 384 -4.80 7.50 2.30
N ASN A 385 -5.43 6.33 2.30
CA ASN A 385 -5.39 5.43 1.15
C ASN A 385 -6.75 5.40 0.46
N LEU A 386 -6.81 5.91 -0.76
CA LEU A 386 -7.97 5.92 -1.67
C LEU A 386 -7.67 5.15 -2.96
N SER A 387 -6.66 4.27 -2.96
CA SER A 387 -6.29 3.51 -4.15
C SER A 387 -7.43 2.61 -4.65
N SER A 388 -7.42 2.30 -5.93
CA SER A 388 -8.42 1.41 -6.55
C SER A 388 -9.86 1.86 -6.29
N ASN A 389 -10.13 3.14 -6.54
CA ASN A 389 -11.45 3.75 -6.49
C ASN A 389 -11.85 4.32 -7.87
N GLN A 390 -12.82 5.20 -7.93
CA GLN A 390 -13.33 5.81 -9.17
C GLN A 390 -13.14 7.33 -9.22
N LEU A 391 -12.23 7.88 -8.41
CA LEU A 391 -11.97 9.31 -8.33
C LEU A 391 -11.48 9.85 -9.68
N TYR A 392 -12.12 10.90 -10.19
CA TYR A 392 -11.78 11.51 -11.47
C TYR A 392 -11.25 12.94 -11.33
N TYR A 393 -11.35 13.55 -10.16
CA TYR A 393 -10.77 14.85 -9.82
C TYR A 393 -10.38 14.93 -8.35
N LEU A 394 -9.58 15.93 -8.00
CA LEU A 394 -9.26 16.34 -6.64
C LEU A 394 -9.64 17.80 -6.43
N PRO A 395 -10.22 18.16 -5.28
CA PRO A 395 -10.58 19.55 -4.99
C PRO A 395 -9.34 20.42 -4.73
N ASP A 396 -9.43 21.72 -5.07
CA ASP A 396 -8.32 22.66 -4.94
C ASP A 396 -7.95 23.00 -3.49
N ASN A 397 -8.87 22.78 -2.55
CA ASN A 397 -8.69 23.11 -1.14
C ASN A 397 -8.07 22.00 -0.30
N LEU A 398 -7.48 20.97 -0.90
CA LEU A 398 -6.89 19.81 -0.20
C LEU A 398 -5.89 20.22 0.88
N GLY A 399 -5.04 21.18 0.61
CA GLY A 399 -4.03 21.65 1.56
C GLY A 399 -4.62 22.21 2.85
N SER A 400 -5.78 22.87 2.76
CA SER A 400 -6.50 23.36 3.94
C SER A 400 -7.26 22.26 4.69
N LEU A 401 -7.61 21.18 4.00
CA LEU A 401 -8.38 20.08 4.56
C LEU A 401 -7.48 19.02 5.22
N LEU A 402 -6.31 18.74 4.63
CA LEU A 402 -5.45 17.59 4.96
C LEU A 402 -3.98 18.03 5.18
N GLY A 403 -3.74 19.20 5.73
CA GLY A 403 -2.41 19.82 5.82
C GLY A 403 -1.34 19.02 6.57
N ASN A 404 -1.70 18.02 7.36
CA ASN A 404 -0.75 17.16 8.09
C ASN A 404 -0.54 15.79 7.43
N LEU A 405 -1.09 15.57 6.23
CA LEU A 405 -0.98 14.30 5.53
C LEU A 405 0.48 14.03 5.14
N LYS A 406 0.93 12.80 5.40
CA LYS A 406 2.29 12.33 5.09
C LYS A 406 2.33 11.24 4.03
N GLU A 407 1.26 10.47 3.95
CA GLU A 407 1.12 9.40 2.98
C GLU A 407 -0.24 9.50 2.32
N PHE A 408 -0.26 9.55 0.98
CA PHE A 408 -1.46 9.66 0.18
C PHE A 408 -1.43 8.71 -1.01
N ASP A 409 -2.27 7.70 -0.98
CA ASP A 409 -2.39 6.75 -2.08
C ASP A 409 -3.64 7.01 -2.91
N LEU A 410 -3.43 7.44 -4.14
CA LEU A 410 -4.42 7.72 -5.18
C LEU A 410 -4.26 6.78 -6.38
N SER A 411 -3.45 5.75 -6.26
CA SER A 411 -3.18 4.82 -7.36
C SER A 411 -4.44 4.11 -7.84
N HIS A 412 -4.46 3.69 -9.11
CA HIS A 412 -5.58 2.94 -9.69
C HIS A 412 -6.95 3.63 -9.55
N ASN A 413 -6.99 4.94 -9.83
CA ASN A 413 -8.22 5.73 -9.92
C ASN A 413 -8.49 6.16 -11.37
N ARG A 414 -9.35 7.17 -11.58
CA ARG A 414 -9.71 7.72 -12.90
C ARG A 414 -9.19 9.14 -13.12
N LEU A 415 -8.15 9.54 -12.40
CA LEU A 415 -7.56 10.87 -12.49
C LEU A 415 -6.88 11.04 -13.86
N LYS A 416 -7.24 12.10 -14.59
CA LYS A 416 -6.64 12.46 -15.87
C LYS A 416 -5.65 13.61 -15.76
N SER A 417 -5.87 14.51 -14.81
CA SER A 417 -5.04 15.68 -14.55
C SER A 417 -5.14 16.08 -13.08
N LEU A 418 -4.27 16.96 -12.64
CA LEU A 418 -4.32 17.64 -11.36
C LEU A 418 -4.39 19.15 -11.60
N SER A 419 -5.15 19.87 -10.79
CA SER A 419 -5.07 21.31 -10.76
C SER A 419 -3.74 21.76 -10.16
N THR A 420 -3.35 23.01 -10.40
CA THR A 420 -2.13 23.59 -9.81
C THR A 420 -2.13 23.49 -8.29
N ALA A 421 -3.23 23.84 -7.64
CA ALA A 421 -3.36 23.78 -6.18
C ALA A 421 -3.25 22.35 -5.64
N SER A 422 -3.87 21.37 -6.32
CA SER A 422 -3.75 19.95 -5.94
C SER A 422 -2.31 19.43 -6.14
N ALA A 423 -1.63 19.85 -7.21
CA ALA A 423 -0.24 19.47 -7.47
C ALA A 423 0.71 20.07 -6.42
N GLU A 424 0.55 21.32 -6.06
CA GLU A 424 1.32 22.00 -5.00
C GLU A 424 1.11 21.29 -3.64
N PHE A 425 -0.13 20.95 -3.31
CA PHE A 425 -0.42 20.21 -2.08
C PHE A 425 0.26 18.83 -2.07
N ILE A 426 0.12 18.06 -3.14
CA ILE A 426 0.75 16.73 -3.27
C ILE A 426 2.28 16.86 -3.11
N ASP A 427 2.87 17.95 -3.55
CA ASP A 427 4.30 18.21 -3.39
C ASP A 427 4.73 18.40 -1.92
N THR A 428 3.85 18.73 -1.02
CA THR A 428 4.14 18.82 0.44
C THR A 428 4.15 17.48 1.15
N ILE A 429 3.60 16.42 0.55
CA ILE A 429 3.39 15.11 1.19
C ILE A 429 4.64 14.23 1.06
N ASP A 430 4.97 13.48 2.10
CA ASP A 430 6.15 12.64 2.16
C ASP A 430 6.13 11.46 1.19
N GLN A 431 5.00 10.78 1.06
CA GLN A 431 4.82 9.61 0.19
C GLN A 431 3.51 9.75 -0.58
N VAL A 432 3.58 9.73 -1.91
CA VAL A 432 2.42 9.84 -2.78
C VAL A 432 2.45 8.77 -3.86
N TYR A 433 1.34 8.07 -4.04
CA TYR A 433 1.18 7.02 -5.03
C TYR A 433 0.14 7.43 -6.08
N LEU A 434 0.56 7.56 -7.33
CA LEU A 434 -0.26 8.07 -8.45
C LEU A 434 -0.36 7.08 -9.62
N ALA A 435 0.23 5.89 -9.50
CA ALA A 435 0.27 4.88 -10.55
C ALA A 435 -1.14 4.39 -10.96
N GLY A 436 -1.28 3.85 -12.16
CA GLY A 436 -2.54 3.22 -12.58
C GLY A 436 -3.71 4.17 -12.85
N ASN A 437 -3.48 5.49 -12.92
CA ASN A 437 -4.46 6.46 -13.36
C ASN A 437 -4.36 6.72 -14.87
N PRO A 438 -5.45 7.09 -15.56
CA PRO A 438 -5.46 7.37 -17.01
C PRO A 438 -4.96 8.81 -17.31
N TRP A 439 -3.70 9.11 -16.96
CA TRP A 439 -3.12 10.44 -17.09
C TRP A 439 -3.14 10.96 -18.52
N ASP A 440 -3.62 12.17 -18.69
CA ASP A 440 -3.58 12.91 -19.95
C ASP A 440 -2.32 13.78 -20.01
N CYS A 441 -1.32 13.32 -20.72
CA CYS A 441 -0.02 13.96 -20.85
C CYS A 441 -0.03 15.09 -21.90
N ASN A 442 -1.04 15.93 -21.84
CA ASN A 442 -1.12 17.18 -22.57
C ASN A 442 -0.37 18.30 -21.85
N CYS A 443 -0.47 19.53 -22.38
CA CYS A 443 0.21 20.70 -21.85
C CYS A 443 -0.11 21.02 -20.39
N GLY A 444 -1.29 20.66 -19.89
CA GLY A 444 -1.69 20.90 -18.49
C GLY A 444 -0.90 20.07 -17.48
N LEU A 445 -0.25 18.96 -17.92
CA LEU A 445 0.50 18.09 -17.02
C LEU A 445 1.95 18.56 -16.77
N GLN A 446 2.43 19.57 -17.50
CA GLN A 446 3.82 20.03 -17.43
C GLN A 446 4.23 20.48 -16.02
N GLN A 447 3.34 21.14 -15.30
CA GLN A 447 3.59 21.54 -13.90
C GLN A 447 3.77 20.34 -12.99
N LEU A 448 2.87 19.34 -13.09
CA LEU A 448 2.99 18.11 -12.33
C LEU A 448 4.30 17.37 -12.64
N GLN A 449 4.72 17.33 -13.91
CA GLN A 449 6.00 16.73 -14.31
C GLN A 449 7.18 17.41 -13.63
N GLU A 450 7.18 18.73 -13.55
CA GLU A 450 8.26 19.49 -12.92
C GLU A 450 8.33 19.23 -11.41
N HIS A 451 7.18 19.26 -10.71
CA HIS A 451 7.11 18.89 -9.30
C HIS A 451 7.60 17.46 -9.05
N MET A 452 7.16 16.50 -9.87
CA MET A 452 7.60 15.11 -9.74
C MET A 452 9.11 14.94 -10.00
N ARG A 453 9.68 15.65 -10.98
CA ARG A 453 11.12 15.61 -11.28
C ARG A 453 11.96 16.11 -10.11
N GLN A 454 11.59 17.23 -9.51
CA GLN A 454 12.29 17.80 -8.36
C GLN A 454 12.30 16.83 -7.17
N ARG A 455 11.18 16.20 -6.87
CA ARG A 455 11.06 15.23 -5.78
C ARG A 455 11.78 13.91 -6.07
N PHE A 456 11.69 13.40 -7.29
CA PHE A 456 12.36 12.17 -7.69
C PHE A 456 13.88 12.27 -7.50
N ALA A 457 14.48 13.40 -7.86
CA ALA A 457 15.89 13.68 -7.67
C ALA A 457 16.32 13.66 -6.19
N LEU A 458 15.45 14.17 -5.30
CA LEU A 458 15.73 14.29 -3.86
C LEU A 458 15.50 12.97 -3.09
N ARG A 459 14.49 12.17 -3.46
CA ARG A 459 14.02 11.04 -2.64
C ARG A 459 14.25 9.65 -3.24
N ARG A 460 14.67 9.54 -4.50
CA ARG A 460 14.84 8.25 -5.21
C ARG A 460 13.63 7.31 -5.12
N GLN A 461 12.44 7.84 -5.04
CA GLN A 461 11.24 7.01 -4.94
C GLN A 461 10.89 6.41 -6.30
N LEU A 462 10.98 5.08 -6.39
CA LEU A 462 10.75 4.29 -7.61
C LEU A 462 9.31 4.39 -8.15
N GLU A 463 8.35 4.82 -7.34
CA GLU A 463 6.93 4.78 -7.70
C GLU A 463 6.49 5.84 -8.72
N TYR A 464 7.14 7.00 -8.73
CA TYR A 464 6.85 7.98 -9.78
C TYR A 464 7.16 7.44 -11.18
N GLY A 465 8.12 6.53 -11.30
CA GLY A 465 8.45 5.84 -12.56
C GLY A 465 7.35 4.90 -13.08
N ALA A 466 6.43 4.44 -12.23
CA ALA A 466 5.29 3.61 -12.60
C ALA A 466 4.09 4.42 -13.11
N THR A 467 4.08 5.75 -12.94
CA THR A 467 3.03 6.65 -13.41
C THR A 467 3.19 6.91 -14.91
N ARG A 468 2.22 6.48 -15.71
CA ARG A 468 2.31 6.44 -17.16
C ARG A 468 1.22 7.25 -17.85
N CYS A 469 1.53 7.80 -19.02
CA CYS A 469 0.57 8.48 -19.89
C CYS A 469 -0.45 7.49 -20.47
N SER A 470 -1.71 7.89 -20.49
CA SER A 470 -2.81 7.19 -21.17
C SER A 470 -3.16 7.88 -22.49
N THR A 471 -3.11 9.21 -22.50
CA THR A 471 -3.35 10.07 -23.68
C THR A 471 -2.27 11.16 -23.72
N PRO A 472 -1.97 11.74 -24.91
CA PRO A 472 -2.40 11.30 -26.25
C PRO A 472 -1.78 9.95 -26.63
N GLU A 473 -2.32 9.28 -27.67
CA GLU A 473 -1.90 7.93 -28.07
C GLU A 473 -0.40 7.82 -28.38
N ILE A 474 0.21 8.90 -28.87
CA ILE A 474 1.67 8.96 -29.18
C ILE A 474 2.54 8.86 -27.92
N LEU A 475 2.03 9.22 -26.75
CA LEU A 475 2.73 9.18 -25.47
C LEU A 475 2.27 8.01 -24.58
N LYS A 476 1.30 7.24 -25.03
CA LYS A 476 0.70 6.16 -24.26
C LYS A 476 1.74 5.15 -23.78
N GLY A 477 1.68 4.83 -22.50
CA GLY A 477 2.61 3.91 -21.85
C GLY A 477 3.98 4.50 -21.50
N GLN A 478 4.31 5.71 -21.92
CA GLN A 478 5.51 6.39 -21.49
C GLN A 478 5.36 6.85 -20.03
N ALA A 479 6.44 6.79 -19.26
CA ALA A 479 6.44 7.35 -17.91
C ALA A 479 6.23 8.88 -17.99
N ILE A 480 5.39 9.43 -17.11
CA ILE A 480 5.10 10.87 -17.10
C ILE A 480 6.38 11.70 -17.04
N LEU A 481 7.36 11.29 -16.23
CA LEU A 481 8.62 12.03 -16.06
C LEU A 481 9.48 12.09 -17.32
N SER A 482 9.35 11.12 -18.23
CA SER A 482 10.11 11.04 -19.49
C SER A 482 9.31 11.50 -20.71
N ALA A 483 8.00 11.69 -20.55
CA ALA A 483 7.16 12.16 -21.64
C ALA A 483 7.55 13.61 -22.00
N VAL A 484 8.02 13.79 -23.23
CA VAL A 484 8.31 15.13 -23.77
C VAL A 484 7.00 15.69 -24.29
N ALA A 485 6.59 16.86 -23.78
CA ALA A 485 5.41 17.55 -24.29
C ALA A 485 5.54 17.69 -25.81
N VAL A 486 4.55 17.20 -26.56
CA VAL A 486 4.49 17.37 -28.00
C VAL A 486 4.48 18.89 -28.27
N ASN A 487 5.26 19.34 -29.22
CA ASN A 487 5.57 20.76 -29.53
C ASN A 487 4.36 21.73 -29.66
N ASP A 488 3.14 21.22 -29.69
CA ASP A 488 1.92 22.03 -29.77
C ASP A 488 1.62 22.85 -28.50
N CYS A 489 2.26 22.53 -27.37
CA CYS A 489 2.11 23.31 -26.13
C CYS A 489 2.74 24.70 -26.20
N ALA A 490 3.79 24.85 -27.00
CA ALA A 490 4.47 26.14 -27.19
C ALA A 490 3.59 27.18 -27.93
N VAL A 491 2.68 26.72 -28.78
CA VAL A 491 1.83 27.58 -29.60
C VAL A 491 0.66 28.19 -28.80
N LEU A 492 0.09 27.43 -27.84
CA LEU A 492 -1.06 27.89 -27.05
C LEU A 492 -0.67 28.79 -25.86
N PHE A 493 0.52 28.62 -25.29
CA PHE A 493 1.01 29.41 -24.15
C PHE A 493 2.07 30.46 -24.51
N GLY A 494 2.62 30.43 -25.71
CA GLY A 494 3.58 31.42 -26.23
C GLY A 494 3.06 32.85 -26.30
N ALA A 495 1.75 33.08 -26.11
CA ALA A 495 1.15 34.40 -26.04
C ALA A 495 1.23 35.06 -24.66
N ARG A 496 1.68 34.36 -23.61
CA ARG A 496 1.74 34.93 -22.23
C ARG A 496 3.07 34.87 -21.51
N TYR A 497 4.06 34.09 -21.94
CA TYR A 497 5.36 34.03 -21.25
C TYR A 497 6.52 33.81 -22.22
N GLY A 498 7.24 34.93 -22.47
CA GLY A 498 8.65 34.95 -22.85
C GLY A 498 9.03 34.21 -24.12
N LEU A 499 8.81 34.83 -25.28
CA LEU A 499 9.64 34.54 -26.46
C LEU A 499 11.13 34.63 -26.05
N SER A 500 11.88 33.55 -26.28
CA SER A 500 13.33 33.62 -26.16
C SER A 500 13.86 34.80 -26.96
N GLN A 501 14.92 35.48 -26.50
CA GLN A 501 15.50 36.67 -27.17
C GLN A 501 15.66 36.51 -28.69
N SER A 502 15.80 35.30 -29.23
CA SER A 502 15.87 35.03 -30.67
C SER A 502 14.50 35.12 -31.37
N GLY A 503 13.40 34.83 -30.69
CA GLY A 503 12.04 34.94 -31.25
C GLY A 503 11.57 36.40 -31.34
N GLU A 504 11.89 37.23 -30.35
CA GLU A 504 11.60 38.69 -30.39
C GLU A 504 12.37 39.37 -31.52
N LEU A 505 13.62 38.98 -31.76
CA LEU A 505 14.43 39.53 -32.84
C LEU A 505 13.84 39.20 -34.23
N LEU A 506 13.31 37.99 -34.43
CA LEU A 506 12.66 37.59 -35.69
C LEU A 506 11.34 38.32 -35.93
N VAL A 507 10.54 38.56 -34.89
CA VAL A 507 9.29 39.32 -35.00
C VAL A 507 9.58 40.80 -35.28
N LEU A 508 10.59 41.39 -34.62
CA LEU A 508 11.04 42.77 -34.88
C LEU A 508 11.62 42.93 -36.28
N LEU A 509 12.43 41.98 -36.77
CA LEU A 509 12.95 41.98 -38.13
C LEU A 509 11.81 41.85 -39.16
N GLY A 510 10.83 40.99 -38.91
CA GLY A 510 9.65 40.86 -39.77
C GLY A 510 8.81 42.15 -39.81
N ALA A 511 8.59 42.79 -38.68
CA ALA A 511 7.89 44.07 -38.59
C ALA A 511 8.64 45.23 -39.31
N LEU A 512 9.97 45.28 -39.20
CA LEU A 512 10.81 46.23 -39.89
C LEU A 512 10.79 46.03 -41.42
N LEU A 513 10.79 44.78 -41.90
CA LEU A 513 10.68 44.47 -43.34
C LEU A 513 9.32 44.90 -43.90
N ILE A 514 8.23 44.68 -43.17
CA ILE A 514 6.88 45.08 -43.60
C ILE A 514 6.80 46.61 -43.58
N ALA A 515 7.31 47.30 -42.55
CA ALA A 515 7.34 48.76 -42.49
C ALA A 515 8.18 49.36 -43.62
N GLY A 516 9.33 48.76 -43.96
CA GLY A 516 10.17 49.14 -45.07
C GLY A 516 9.46 48.99 -46.43
N ALA A 517 8.76 47.86 -46.64
CA ALA A 517 7.97 47.64 -47.86
C ALA A 517 6.81 48.64 -48.00
N LEU A 518 6.12 48.97 -46.92
CA LEU A 518 5.06 49.97 -46.90
C LEU A 518 5.61 51.35 -47.22
N LEU A 519 6.79 51.71 -46.71
CA LEU A 519 7.46 52.99 -46.98
C LEU A 519 7.84 53.09 -48.47
N VAL A 520 8.37 52.00 -49.04
CA VAL A 520 8.69 51.95 -50.49
C VAL A 520 7.43 52.12 -51.33
N VAL A 521 6.33 51.44 -50.97
CA VAL A 521 5.03 51.62 -51.67
C VAL A 521 4.53 53.07 -51.54
N LEU A 522 4.65 53.67 -50.37
CA LEU A 522 4.26 55.07 -50.14
C LEU A 522 5.11 56.02 -51.00
N LEU A 523 6.42 55.80 -51.06
CA LEU A 523 7.33 56.61 -51.89
C LEU A 523 7.03 56.45 -53.38
N LEU A 524 6.71 55.24 -53.83
CA LEU A 524 6.28 55.02 -55.22
C LEU A 524 4.95 55.72 -55.52
N LEU A 525 3.98 55.66 -54.59
CA LEU A 525 2.71 56.36 -54.75
C LEU A 525 2.91 57.87 -54.80
N LEU A 526 3.81 58.44 -53.95
CA LEU A 526 4.16 59.83 -53.99
C LEU A 526 4.92 60.25 -55.29
N TYR A 527 5.82 59.38 -55.76
CA TYR A 527 6.51 59.54 -57.04
C TYR A 527 5.56 59.56 -58.22
N TYR A 528 4.68 58.54 -58.34
CA TYR A 528 3.67 58.52 -59.39
C TYR A 528 2.58 59.57 -59.25
N GLY A 529 2.24 59.98 -58.03
CA GLY A 529 1.36 61.08 -57.77
C GLY A 529 1.95 62.41 -58.27
N ARG A 530 3.25 62.62 -58.10
CA ARG A 530 3.99 63.81 -58.55
C ARG A 530 4.13 63.78 -60.06
N GLU A 531 4.33 62.68 -60.72
CA GLU A 531 4.39 62.54 -62.18
C GLU A 531 3.03 62.80 -62.84
N ARG A 532 1.91 62.51 -62.18
CA ARG A 532 0.55 62.84 -62.63
C ARG A 532 0.27 64.35 -62.54
N GLN A 533 0.87 65.11 -61.61
CA GLN A 533 0.71 66.53 -61.52
C GLN A 533 1.49 67.27 -62.57
N TYR A 534 2.53 66.70 -63.18
CA TYR A 534 3.32 67.37 -64.26
C TYR A 534 2.78 67.13 -65.68
N LYS A 535 1.74 66.30 -65.90
CA LYS A 535 1.15 66.07 -67.23
C LYS A 535 -0.25 66.63 -67.38
N GLY A 536 -0.58 67.74 -66.78
CA GLY A 536 -1.90 68.36 -66.89
C GLY A 536 -1.84 69.85 -67.18
N SER A 537 -1.50 70.26 -68.38
CA SER A 537 -1.86 71.60 -68.88
C SER A 537 -2.03 71.55 -70.38
N TYR A 538 -3.02 72.34 -70.87
CA TYR A 538 -3.49 72.72 -72.21
C TYR A 538 -4.60 71.81 -72.75
N VAL A 539 -5.76 72.31 -73.28
CA VAL A 539 -6.15 73.51 -73.95
C VAL A 539 -7.68 73.65 -73.94
N THR A 540 -8.16 74.83 -73.61
CA THR A 540 -9.11 75.80 -74.19
C THR A 540 -10.44 75.29 -74.87
N ARG A 541 -11.54 75.93 -74.41
CA ARG A 541 -12.62 76.71 -75.10
C ARG A 541 -13.34 75.95 -76.21
N GLU A 542 -14.65 75.88 -76.19
CA GLU A 542 -15.58 76.93 -76.58
C GLU A 542 -17.04 76.65 -76.23
N CYS A 543 -17.76 77.72 -76.12
CA CYS A 543 -19.19 77.88 -75.87
C CYS A 543 -20.11 77.33 -76.93
N SER A 544 -21.31 76.96 -76.64
CA SER A 544 -22.49 77.80 -76.94
C SER A 544 -23.81 77.12 -76.55
N ARG A 545 -24.59 77.86 -75.86
CA ARG A 545 -26.03 78.18 -76.00
C ARG A 545 -27.07 77.10 -76.20
N THR A 546 -27.85 76.86 -75.16
CA THR A 546 -29.30 77.09 -74.91
C THR A 546 -30.33 76.75 -76.00
N PRO A 547 -31.61 76.58 -75.78
CA PRO A 547 -32.43 76.62 -74.52
C PRO A 547 -33.68 75.78 -74.55
N LEU A 548 -34.44 75.79 -73.41
CA LEU A 548 -35.91 75.63 -73.19
C LEU A 548 -36.57 74.31 -73.50
N THR A 549 -37.44 73.74 -72.75
CA THR A 549 -38.63 74.22 -72.02
C THR A 549 -39.15 73.17 -71.11
N MET A 550 -39.58 73.54 -69.91
CA MET A 550 -40.85 73.27 -69.18
C MET A 550 -41.53 71.96 -69.36
N THR A 551 -41.79 71.27 -68.26
CA THR A 551 -43.07 71.34 -67.50
C THR A 551 -43.03 70.49 -66.27
N LEU A 552 -43.46 71.03 -65.18
CA LEU A 552 -43.88 70.44 -63.89
C LEU A 552 -45.33 69.87 -64.01
N PRO A 553 -45.91 69.29 -62.92
CA PRO A 553 -45.58 68.47 -61.79
C PRO A 553 -46.66 67.31 -61.63
N PRO A 554 -47.11 66.77 -60.51
CA PRO A 554 -46.76 66.85 -59.11
C PRO A 554 -46.94 65.55 -58.30
N HIS A 555 -46.63 65.70 -57.03
CA HIS A 555 -47.09 64.89 -55.85
C HIS A 555 -46.43 63.51 -55.64
N GLY A 556 -46.02 63.09 -54.45
CA GLY A 556 -46.06 63.63 -53.12
C GLY A 556 -45.45 62.61 -52.18
N ILE A 557 -44.75 63.14 -51.23
CA ILE A 557 -44.84 62.91 -49.81
C ILE A 557 -44.23 61.61 -49.23
N THR A 558 -43.16 61.82 -48.44
CA THR A 558 -42.89 61.34 -47.05
C THR A 558 -42.77 59.85 -46.89
N GLY A 559 -41.84 59.31 -46.10
CA GLY A 559 -41.13 59.67 -44.91
C GLY A 559 -40.64 58.39 -44.27
N ILE A 560 -39.44 58.37 -43.75
CA ILE A 560 -39.06 58.22 -42.37
C ILE A 560 -39.34 56.86 -41.70
N SER A 561 -38.24 56.36 -41.14
CA SER A 561 -37.95 55.74 -39.83
C SER A 561 -38.25 54.28 -39.60
N CYS A 562 -37.20 53.63 -39.19
CA CYS A 562 -36.94 52.99 -37.84
C CYS A 562 -38.06 52.19 -37.22
N SER A 563 -37.62 51.10 -36.73
CA SER A 563 -37.83 50.48 -35.38
C SER A 563 -38.43 49.09 -35.39
N THR A 564 -37.65 48.16 -34.85
CA THR A 564 -37.82 47.39 -33.61
C THR A 564 -39.22 46.82 -33.27
N SER A 565 -39.11 45.62 -32.77
CA SER A 565 -39.90 44.93 -31.74
C SER A 565 -40.72 43.73 -32.24
N SER A 566 -40.35 42.55 -31.76
CA SER A 566 -40.87 41.82 -30.61
C SER A 566 -42.33 41.28 -30.71
N SER A 567 -42.41 40.07 -30.19
CA SER A 567 -43.54 39.37 -29.55
C SER A 567 -44.34 38.42 -30.43
N SER A 568 -44.32 37.21 -30.12
CA SER A 568 -45.03 36.39 -29.14
C SER A 568 -46.25 35.61 -29.70
N THR A 569 -46.35 34.41 -29.17
CA THR A 569 -47.55 33.55 -28.94
C THR A 569 -47.95 32.68 -30.13
N SER A 570 -48.07 31.41 -29.98
CA SER A 570 -48.88 30.51 -29.18
C SER A 570 -48.80 29.08 -29.69
N ASP A 571 -48.83 28.19 -28.74
CA ASP A 571 -49.12 26.75 -28.81
C ASP A 571 -50.43 26.41 -29.56
N PRO A 572 -50.80 25.14 -29.79
CA PRO A 572 -50.37 23.88 -29.15
C PRO A 572 -50.43 22.61 -30.02
N SER A 573 -49.99 21.50 -29.36
CA SER A 573 -50.36 20.09 -29.50
C SER A 573 -49.88 19.27 -30.70
N GLU A 574 -49.08 18.26 -30.41
CA GLU A 574 -49.49 16.85 -30.39
C GLU A 574 -48.40 15.89 -29.93
N VAL A 575 -48.84 15.01 -29.09
CA VAL A 575 -48.28 13.80 -28.52
C VAL A 575 -47.55 12.93 -29.54
N ASN A 576 -46.35 12.45 -29.22
CA ASN A 576 -46.01 11.04 -29.44
C ASN A 576 -44.84 10.59 -28.53
N ASN A 577 -45.20 9.63 -27.69
CA ASN A 577 -44.31 8.78 -26.89
C ASN A 577 -43.31 8.04 -27.73
N LEU A 578 -42.04 8.13 -27.38
CA LEU A 578 -41.04 7.06 -27.62
C LEU A 578 -40.03 7.08 -26.49
N SER A 579 -40.11 6.06 -25.66
CA SER A 579 -39.15 5.75 -24.60
C SER A 579 -37.76 5.51 -25.14
N PRO A 580 -36.69 5.91 -24.42
CA PRO A 580 -35.33 5.55 -24.79
C PRO A 580 -35.03 4.07 -24.45
N PRO A 581 -34.17 3.40 -25.20
CA PRO A 581 -33.81 2.01 -24.97
C PRO A 581 -32.94 1.84 -23.73
N LEU A 582 -33.19 0.77 -23.00
CA LEU A 582 -32.43 0.27 -21.85
C LEU A 582 -30.95 0.01 -22.20
N PRO A 583 -30.02 0.25 -21.27
CA PRO A 583 -28.62 -0.10 -21.43
C PRO A 583 -28.42 -1.62 -21.37
N PRO A 584 -27.40 -2.16 -22.08
CA PRO A 584 -27.10 -3.58 -22.09
C PRO A 584 -26.61 -4.09 -20.72
N PRO A 585 -26.84 -5.38 -20.41
CA PRO A 585 -26.42 -5.97 -19.14
C PRO A 585 -24.91 -6.08 -19.02
N PRO A 586 -24.35 -6.05 -17.80
CA PRO A 586 -22.92 -6.17 -17.56
C PRO A 586 -22.41 -7.58 -17.90
N PRO A 587 -21.14 -7.71 -18.34
CA PRO A 587 -20.57 -9.00 -18.68
C PRO A 587 -20.40 -9.86 -17.44
N LYS A 588 -20.75 -11.14 -17.59
CA LYS A 588 -20.60 -12.18 -16.57
C LYS A 588 -19.13 -12.28 -16.15
N ALA A 589 -18.89 -12.22 -14.84
CA ALA A 589 -17.61 -12.49 -14.24
C ALA A 589 -17.15 -13.90 -14.59
N MET A 590 -16.03 -14.02 -15.29
CA MET A 590 -15.27 -15.25 -15.40
C MET A 590 -14.68 -15.58 -14.02
N SER A 591 -15.07 -16.72 -13.49
CA SER A 591 -14.46 -17.35 -12.34
C SER A 591 -13.00 -17.68 -12.66
N ALA A 592 -12.07 -16.96 -12.04
CA ALA A 592 -10.67 -17.35 -12.05
C ALA A 592 -10.48 -18.47 -11.04
N LEU A 593 -10.14 -19.63 -11.55
CA LEU A 593 -9.58 -20.75 -10.82
C LEU A 593 -8.26 -20.33 -10.15
N TYR A 594 -8.25 -20.27 -8.84
CA TYR A 594 -7.01 -20.26 -8.08
C TYR A 594 -6.46 -21.68 -8.05
N PHE A 595 -5.38 -21.90 -8.78
CA PHE A 595 -4.44 -22.99 -8.48
C PHE A 595 -3.50 -22.49 -7.37
N GLY A 596 -3.41 -23.30 -6.32
CA GLY A 596 -2.51 -23.07 -5.22
C GLY A 596 -1.05 -23.37 -5.58
N VAL A 597 -0.19 -22.67 -4.94
CA VAL A 597 1.08 -23.14 -4.40
C VAL A 597 1.20 -22.57 -2.99
#